data_b1dd3b98b1757be041bde29cb1f9ede5
#
_entry.id   b1dd3b98b1757be041bde29cb1f9ede5
#
_cell.length_a   1.000
_cell.length_b   1.000
_cell.length_c   1.000
_cell.angle_alpha   90.00
_cell.angle_beta   90.00
_cell.angle_gamma   90.00
#
_symmetry.space_group_name_H-M   'P 1'
#
loop_
_entity.id
_entity.type
_entity.pdbx_description
1 polymer ?
#
loop_
_entity_poly.entity_id
_entity_poly.type
_entity_poly.pdbx_seq_one_letter_code
_entity_poly.pdbx_strand_id
1 'polypeptide(L)'
;MIADRYDYLEQLQVAYPKEAKKLKHMASFDTRLALGTSQRVKESKIFYQVDFDQLDLEAIYQVLAFVAKYPKTQVEFGAFNANPEQLGSLQNQVEKIIEERLSSDAFEEVVESSGAENKLEENNEIVSRFSFQDLRDETALIKALQFTRLIVDLSKEPNRYTQIAGISAGIPQINRVASEYVTHQENGYILKHLSDFEKGAYYYLGQLNNWNRSLIYSIEKIKENTGDRLVQKWENWLKEEQNDQG
;
A
#
# COMPACT_ATOMS: atom_id res chain seq x y z
N MET A 1 28.54 -3.89 -8.85
CA MET A 1 27.20 -3.62 -9.45
C MET A 1 26.21 -3.39 -8.32
N ILE A 2 25.26 -2.50 -8.47
CA ILE A 2 24.31 -2.10 -7.44
C ILE A 2 22.90 -2.37 -7.95
N ALA A 3 22.08 -2.97 -7.12
CA ALA A 3 20.65 -3.16 -7.37
C ALA A 3 19.86 -2.37 -6.34
N ASP A 4 18.80 -1.72 -6.79
CA ASP A 4 17.91 -0.92 -5.94
C ASP A 4 16.71 -1.72 -5.43
N ARG A 5 16.54 -2.96 -5.89
CA ARG A 5 15.50 -3.90 -5.48
C ARG A 5 16.10 -5.25 -5.11
N TYR A 6 15.56 -5.90 -4.09
CA TYR A 6 16.03 -7.22 -3.63
C TYR A 6 15.79 -8.31 -4.67
N ASP A 7 14.63 -8.34 -5.30
CA ASP A 7 14.33 -9.31 -6.36
C ASP A 7 15.27 -9.19 -7.54
N TYR A 8 15.63 -7.95 -7.91
CA TYR A 8 16.60 -7.70 -8.96
C TYR A 8 18.03 -8.08 -8.54
N LEU A 9 18.39 -7.83 -7.27
CA LEU A 9 19.65 -8.29 -6.71
C LEU A 9 19.77 -9.82 -6.79
N GLU A 10 18.73 -10.55 -6.37
CA GLU A 10 18.71 -12.02 -6.43
C GLU A 10 18.85 -12.53 -7.87
N GLN A 11 18.12 -11.93 -8.82
CA GLN A 11 18.25 -12.27 -10.24
C GLN A 11 19.68 -12.05 -10.76
N LEU A 12 20.30 -10.93 -10.41
CA LEU A 12 21.69 -10.65 -10.78
C LEU A 12 22.66 -11.62 -10.12
N GLN A 13 22.46 -12.02 -8.87
CA GLN A 13 23.31 -13.01 -8.19
C GLN A 13 23.22 -14.38 -8.84
N VAL A 14 22.04 -14.77 -9.32
CA VAL A 14 21.86 -16.02 -10.09
C VAL A 14 22.50 -15.93 -11.47
N ALA A 15 22.31 -14.79 -12.16
CA ALA A 15 22.88 -14.58 -13.50
C ALA A 15 24.42 -14.45 -13.49
N TYR A 16 24.98 -13.90 -12.43
CA TYR A 16 26.41 -13.62 -12.28
C TYR A 16 27.00 -14.19 -10.99
N PRO A 17 27.02 -15.52 -10.81
CA PRO A 17 27.39 -16.16 -9.54
C PRO A 17 28.86 -15.88 -9.12
N LYS A 18 29.76 -15.65 -10.07
CA LYS A 18 31.16 -15.30 -9.78
C LYS A 18 31.30 -13.91 -9.17
N GLU A 19 30.36 -13.01 -9.52
CA GLU A 19 30.33 -11.61 -9.06
C GLU A 19 29.35 -11.40 -7.90
N ALA A 20 28.66 -12.46 -7.44
CA ALA A 20 27.58 -12.36 -6.45
C ALA A 20 28.00 -11.61 -5.18
N LYS A 21 29.24 -11.81 -4.72
CA LYS A 21 29.78 -11.11 -3.53
C LYS A 21 29.96 -9.60 -3.73
N LYS A 22 30.07 -9.14 -4.98
CA LYS A 22 30.25 -7.73 -5.35
C LYS A 22 28.92 -7.01 -5.63
N LEU A 23 27.81 -7.73 -5.56
CA LEU A 23 26.49 -7.19 -5.77
C LEU A 23 25.95 -6.66 -4.45
N LYS A 24 25.56 -5.39 -4.40
CA LYS A 24 25.02 -4.73 -3.21
C LYS A 24 23.62 -4.19 -3.46
N HIS A 25 22.78 -4.33 -2.45
CA HIS A 25 21.48 -3.66 -2.45
C HIS A 25 21.61 -2.26 -1.85
N MET A 26 21.12 -1.26 -2.56
CA MET A 26 21.06 0.13 -2.10
C MET A 26 19.73 0.76 -2.52
N ALA A 27 18.77 0.75 -1.64
CA ALA A 27 17.53 1.49 -1.82
C ALA A 27 17.79 2.99 -1.67
N SER A 28 17.18 3.79 -2.54
CA SER A 28 17.14 5.25 -2.43
C SER A 28 15.70 5.71 -2.32
N PHE A 29 15.46 6.74 -1.50
CA PHE A 29 14.15 7.35 -1.31
C PHE A 29 14.14 8.79 -1.84
N ASP A 30 13.07 9.17 -2.50
CA ASP A 30 12.84 10.56 -2.86
C ASP A 30 12.14 11.28 -1.71
N THR A 31 12.89 12.14 -1.03
CA THR A 31 12.40 12.89 0.14
C THR A 31 11.47 14.04 -0.21
N ARG A 32 11.36 14.43 -1.49
CA ARG A 32 10.45 15.51 -1.92
C ARG A 32 9.00 15.18 -1.61
N LEU A 33 8.66 13.89 -1.54
CA LEU A 33 7.32 13.40 -1.20
C LEU A 33 6.98 13.55 0.30
N ALA A 34 7.99 13.63 1.18
CA ALA A 34 7.79 13.57 2.63
C ALA A 34 7.20 14.84 3.25
N LEU A 35 7.44 16.01 2.67
CA LEU A 35 7.30 17.28 3.37
C LEU A 35 5.87 17.83 3.47
N GLY A 36 4.91 17.30 2.72
CA GLY A 36 3.55 17.85 2.69
C GLY A 36 2.47 17.04 3.41
N THR A 37 2.69 15.74 3.59
CA THR A 37 1.62 14.81 3.97
C THR A 37 1.64 14.40 5.44
N SER A 38 2.80 14.42 6.09
CA SER A 38 2.97 13.97 7.48
C SER A 38 2.36 14.89 8.55
N GLN A 39 2.14 16.18 8.22
CA GLN A 39 1.67 17.20 9.18
C GLN A 39 0.15 17.30 9.28
N ARG A 40 -0.62 16.62 8.43
CA ARG A 40 -2.09 16.70 8.41
C ARG A 40 -2.71 15.59 9.25
N VAL A 41 -3.84 15.89 9.88
CA VAL A 41 -4.66 14.86 10.54
C VAL A 41 -5.15 13.88 9.47
N LYS A 42 -4.81 12.61 9.66
CA LYS A 42 -5.22 11.55 8.73
C LYS A 42 -6.63 11.08 9.07
N GLU A 43 -7.45 10.97 8.05
CA GLU A 43 -8.80 10.42 8.15
C GLU A 43 -8.76 8.88 8.12
N SER A 44 -9.86 8.22 8.46
CA SER A 44 -9.99 6.76 8.29
C SER A 44 -10.18 6.41 6.82
N LYS A 45 -9.22 6.81 5.99
CA LYS A 45 -9.21 6.62 4.55
C LYS A 45 -8.13 5.61 4.17
N ILE A 46 -8.54 4.61 3.41
CA ILE A 46 -7.67 3.63 2.77
C ILE A 46 -7.40 4.12 1.34
N PHE A 47 -6.16 4.12 0.93
CA PHE A 47 -5.78 4.19 -0.47
C PHE A 47 -5.46 2.79 -0.95
N TYR A 48 -6.24 2.29 -1.93
CA TYR A 48 -6.01 0.98 -2.55
C TYR A 48 -5.33 1.17 -3.89
N GLN A 49 -4.09 0.71 -4.00
CA GLN A 49 -3.35 0.69 -5.26
C GLN A 49 -3.92 -0.40 -6.17
N VAL A 50 -4.44 0.00 -7.33
CA VAL A 50 -4.95 -0.92 -8.34
C VAL A 50 -3.88 -1.18 -9.41
N ASP A 51 -3.66 -2.45 -9.71
CA ASP A 51 -2.94 -2.92 -10.87
C ASP A 51 -3.92 -3.69 -11.76
N PHE A 52 -4.25 -3.14 -12.94
CA PHE A 52 -5.21 -3.77 -13.85
C PHE A 52 -4.69 -5.06 -14.48
N ASP A 53 -3.38 -5.24 -14.57
CA ASP A 53 -2.76 -6.46 -15.09
C ASP A 53 -2.81 -7.60 -14.07
N GLN A 54 -3.02 -7.27 -12.80
CA GLN A 54 -3.06 -8.21 -11.67
C GLN A 54 -4.30 -8.03 -10.79
N LEU A 55 -5.42 -7.61 -11.39
CA LEU A 55 -6.65 -7.34 -10.64
C LEU A 55 -7.18 -8.60 -9.96
N ASP A 56 -7.24 -8.58 -8.64
CA ASP A 56 -7.74 -9.67 -7.81
C ASP A 56 -9.04 -9.24 -7.11
N LEU A 57 -10.18 -9.72 -7.63
CA LEU A 57 -11.49 -9.37 -7.10
C LEU A 57 -11.73 -9.91 -5.67
N GLU A 58 -11.06 -11.01 -5.30
CA GLU A 58 -11.15 -11.51 -3.93
C GLU A 58 -10.41 -10.59 -2.96
N ALA A 59 -9.27 -10.04 -3.38
CA ALA A 59 -8.56 -9.03 -2.60
C ALA A 59 -9.41 -7.75 -2.41
N ILE A 60 -10.10 -7.32 -3.46
CA ILE A 60 -11.03 -6.18 -3.39
C ILE A 60 -12.19 -6.51 -2.44
N TYR A 61 -12.78 -7.71 -2.53
CA TYR A 61 -13.84 -8.13 -1.63
C TYR A 61 -13.45 -8.02 -0.15
N GLN A 62 -12.25 -8.44 0.24
CA GLN A 62 -11.77 -8.33 1.63
C GLN A 62 -11.73 -6.87 2.12
N VAL A 63 -11.36 -5.94 1.24
CA VAL A 63 -11.37 -4.50 1.55
C VAL A 63 -12.79 -3.98 1.70
N LEU A 64 -13.70 -4.36 0.80
CA LEU A 64 -15.10 -3.97 0.84
C LEU A 64 -15.81 -4.51 2.09
N ALA A 65 -15.57 -5.77 2.45
CA ALA A 65 -16.08 -6.39 3.67
C ALA A 65 -15.62 -5.63 4.93
N PHE A 66 -14.36 -5.22 4.97
CA PHE A 66 -13.84 -4.38 6.05
C PHE A 66 -14.56 -3.04 6.11
N VAL A 67 -14.75 -2.35 4.98
CA VAL A 67 -15.42 -1.05 4.93
C VAL A 67 -16.90 -1.16 5.33
N ALA A 68 -17.58 -2.22 4.95
CA ALA A 68 -18.96 -2.49 5.37
C ALA A 68 -19.06 -2.61 6.90
N LYS A 69 -18.11 -3.32 7.52
CA LYS A 69 -18.04 -3.51 8.98
C LYS A 69 -17.62 -2.24 9.74
N TYR A 70 -16.84 -1.35 9.11
CA TYR A 70 -16.31 -0.12 9.74
C TYR A 70 -16.81 1.13 9.00
N PRO A 71 -18.02 1.65 9.34
CA PRO A 71 -18.74 2.66 8.53
C PRO A 71 -18.03 4.02 8.42
N LYS A 72 -17.06 4.33 9.27
CA LYS A 72 -16.27 5.56 9.18
C LYS A 72 -15.08 5.46 8.21
N THR A 73 -14.88 4.30 7.58
CA THR A 73 -13.79 4.06 6.66
C THR A 73 -14.19 4.38 5.23
N GLN A 74 -13.35 5.11 4.53
CA GLN A 74 -13.48 5.40 3.09
C GLN A 74 -12.36 4.72 2.32
N VAL A 75 -12.58 4.40 1.05
CA VAL A 75 -11.55 3.85 0.16
C VAL A 75 -11.45 4.65 -1.11
N GLU A 76 -10.23 5.01 -1.46
CA GLU A 76 -9.89 5.54 -2.78
C GLU A 76 -9.10 4.49 -3.55
N PHE A 77 -9.67 4.02 -4.65
CA PHE A 77 -9.00 3.15 -5.62
C PHE A 77 -8.20 4.02 -6.58
N GLY A 78 -6.87 3.88 -6.56
CA GLY A 78 -5.97 4.62 -7.45
C GLY A 78 -5.21 3.68 -8.36
N ALA A 79 -5.17 4.00 -9.65
CA ALA A 79 -4.39 3.28 -10.64
C ALA A 79 -3.54 4.24 -11.48
N PHE A 80 -2.30 3.86 -11.78
CA PHE A 80 -1.44 4.65 -12.64
C PHE A 80 -1.83 4.51 -14.12
N ASN A 81 -2.00 5.66 -14.79
CA ASN A 81 -2.29 5.74 -16.23
C ASN A 81 -3.54 4.94 -16.65
N ALA A 82 -4.54 4.89 -15.77
CA ALA A 82 -5.78 4.21 -16.05
C ALA A 82 -6.59 5.00 -17.10
N ASN A 83 -7.17 4.30 -18.06
CA ASN A 83 -8.13 4.92 -18.94
C ASN A 83 -9.55 4.95 -18.29
N PRO A 84 -10.46 5.82 -18.77
CA PRO A 84 -11.81 5.93 -18.20
C PRO A 84 -12.63 4.63 -18.25
N GLU A 85 -12.40 3.77 -19.26
CA GLU A 85 -13.10 2.49 -19.39
C GLU A 85 -12.65 1.49 -18.32
N GLN A 86 -11.35 1.46 -18.01
CA GLN A 86 -10.81 0.62 -16.93
C GLN A 86 -11.37 1.05 -15.57
N LEU A 87 -11.39 2.36 -15.28
CA LEU A 87 -11.96 2.87 -14.03
C LEU A 87 -13.47 2.60 -13.93
N GLY A 88 -14.21 2.82 -15.02
CA GLY A 88 -15.64 2.50 -15.07
C GLY A 88 -15.92 1.01 -14.90
N SER A 89 -15.10 0.14 -15.51
CA SER A 89 -15.20 -1.31 -15.31
C SER A 89 -14.93 -1.72 -13.85
N LEU A 90 -13.90 -1.13 -13.22
CA LEU A 90 -13.60 -1.38 -11.83
C LEU A 90 -14.74 -0.94 -10.91
N GLN A 91 -15.30 0.25 -11.15
CA GLN A 91 -16.44 0.75 -10.39
C GLN A 91 -17.63 -0.22 -10.49
N ASN A 92 -18.00 -0.64 -11.69
CA ASN A 92 -19.10 -1.60 -11.89
C ASN A 92 -18.84 -2.93 -11.19
N GLN A 93 -17.58 -3.41 -11.17
CA GLN A 93 -17.20 -4.64 -10.45
C GLN A 93 -17.33 -4.48 -8.94
N VAL A 94 -16.90 -3.33 -8.39
CA VAL A 94 -17.05 -3.00 -6.95
C VAL A 94 -18.53 -2.96 -6.56
N GLU A 95 -19.36 -2.24 -7.33
CA GLU A 95 -20.80 -2.16 -7.11
C GLU A 95 -21.45 -3.54 -7.14
N LYS A 96 -21.10 -4.36 -8.12
CA LYS A 96 -21.59 -5.75 -8.23
C LYS A 96 -21.18 -6.62 -7.03
N ILE A 97 -19.95 -6.51 -6.55
CA ILE A 97 -19.50 -7.25 -5.35
C ILE A 97 -20.32 -6.82 -4.13
N ILE A 98 -20.61 -5.52 -3.97
CA ILE A 98 -21.44 -5.01 -2.87
C ILE A 98 -22.84 -5.59 -2.95
N GLU A 99 -23.45 -5.56 -4.13
CA GLU A 99 -24.81 -6.09 -4.32
C GLU A 99 -24.92 -7.59 -4.09
N GLU A 100 -23.99 -8.38 -4.65
CA GLU A 100 -24.10 -9.85 -4.66
C GLU A 100 -23.56 -10.51 -3.40
N ARG A 101 -22.47 -10.01 -2.82
CA ARG A 101 -21.76 -10.69 -1.74
C ARG A 101 -21.95 -10.05 -0.37
N LEU A 102 -21.92 -8.72 -0.30
CA LEU A 102 -22.07 -8.05 1.00
C LEU A 102 -23.53 -8.00 1.46
N SER A 103 -24.50 -8.01 0.51
CA SER A 103 -25.93 -8.05 0.85
C SER A 103 -26.39 -9.42 1.38
N SER A 104 -25.63 -10.51 1.10
CA SER A 104 -25.97 -11.87 1.55
C SER A 104 -25.29 -12.27 2.85
N ASP A 105 -24.01 -11.93 3.05
CA ASP A 105 -23.19 -12.51 4.11
C ASP A 105 -23.03 -11.64 5.37
N ALA A 106 -22.98 -10.32 5.20
CA ALA A 106 -22.67 -9.41 6.31
C ALA A 106 -23.90 -9.02 7.15
N PHE A 107 -25.11 -9.29 6.67
CA PHE A 107 -26.37 -8.79 7.27
C PHE A 107 -27.25 -9.86 7.91
N GLU A 108 -26.97 -11.15 7.74
CA GLU A 108 -27.72 -12.21 8.44
C GLU A 108 -27.53 -12.16 9.96
N GLU A 109 -26.41 -11.67 10.48
CA GLU A 109 -26.18 -11.55 11.93
C GLU A 109 -26.78 -10.28 12.58
N VAL A 110 -27.15 -9.25 11.81
CA VAL A 110 -27.55 -7.94 12.37
C VAL A 110 -28.99 -7.57 12.06
N VAL A 111 -29.65 -8.16 11.06
CA VAL A 111 -30.95 -7.66 10.59
C VAL A 111 -31.98 -8.77 10.38
N GLU A 112 -32.58 -9.27 11.46
CA GLU A 112 -33.85 -10.02 11.37
C GLU A 112 -35.10 -9.12 11.08
N SER A 113 -34.94 -7.81 10.81
CA SER A 113 -36.12 -6.91 10.80
C SER A 113 -36.20 -5.82 9.74
N SER A 114 -35.25 -5.67 8.78
CA SER A 114 -35.38 -4.59 7.78
C SER A 114 -35.79 -5.07 6.39
N GLY A 115 -36.80 -4.40 5.81
CA GLY A 115 -37.36 -4.73 4.49
C GLY A 115 -36.44 -4.33 3.32
N ALA A 116 -36.78 -4.75 2.08
CA ALA A 116 -35.96 -4.58 0.86
C ALA A 116 -35.59 -3.11 0.55
N GLU A 117 -36.37 -2.12 0.97
CA GLU A 117 -36.07 -0.70 0.78
C GLU A 117 -34.88 -0.25 1.63
N ASN A 118 -34.72 -0.75 2.85
CA ASN A 118 -33.59 -0.43 3.72
C ASN A 118 -32.25 -0.99 3.15
N LYS A 119 -32.27 -2.15 2.49
CA LYS A 119 -31.07 -2.73 1.85
C LYS A 119 -30.53 -1.86 0.72
N LEU A 120 -31.41 -1.23 -0.06
CA LEU A 120 -31.00 -0.37 -1.17
C LEU A 120 -30.35 0.93 -0.65
N GLU A 121 -30.88 1.52 0.43
CA GLU A 121 -30.30 2.71 1.06
C GLU A 121 -28.94 2.39 1.69
N GLU A 122 -28.79 1.25 2.37
CA GLU A 122 -27.53 0.78 2.96
C GLU A 122 -26.45 0.53 1.90
N ASN A 123 -26.80 -0.13 0.78
CA ASN A 123 -25.88 -0.33 -0.32
C ASN A 123 -25.41 0.99 -0.94
N ASN A 124 -26.31 1.95 -1.14
CA ASN A 124 -25.97 3.27 -1.65
C ASN A 124 -25.06 4.04 -0.68
N GLU A 125 -25.26 3.91 0.62
CA GLU A 125 -24.38 4.49 1.64
C GLU A 125 -22.98 3.85 1.56
N ILE A 126 -22.89 2.52 1.41
CA ILE A 126 -21.60 1.83 1.26
C ILE A 126 -20.92 2.30 -0.02
N VAL A 127 -21.60 2.33 -1.17
CA VAL A 127 -21.05 2.77 -2.46
C VAL A 127 -20.51 4.19 -2.37
N SER A 128 -21.19 5.09 -1.65
CA SER A 128 -20.76 6.49 -1.50
C SER A 128 -19.41 6.66 -0.80
N ARG A 129 -18.91 5.62 -0.13
CA ARG A 129 -17.61 5.63 0.57
C ARG A 129 -16.43 5.25 -0.32
N PHE A 130 -16.68 4.94 -1.59
CA PHE A 130 -15.64 4.59 -2.57
C PHE A 130 -15.44 5.69 -3.59
N SER A 131 -14.19 5.92 -3.96
CA SER A 131 -13.80 6.80 -5.05
C SER A 131 -12.76 6.13 -5.93
N PHE A 132 -12.69 6.53 -7.20
CA PHE A 132 -11.81 5.95 -8.21
C PHE A 132 -11.01 7.06 -8.88
N GLN A 133 -9.70 6.91 -8.95
CA GLN A 133 -8.82 7.95 -9.45
C GLN A 133 -7.77 7.40 -10.41
N ASP A 134 -7.59 8.11 -11.54
CA ASP A 134 -6.42 7.96 -12.41
C ASP A 134 -5.24 8.75 -11.82
N LEU A 135 -4.15 8.06 -11.54
CA LEU A 135 -2.91 8.64 -11.06
C LEU A 135 -2.00 8.96 -12.26
N ARG A 136 -2.25 10.09 -12.90
CA ARG A 136 -1.51 10.51 -14.09
C ARG A 136 -0.07 10.89 -13.81
N ASP A 137 0.21 11.35 -12.61
CA ASP A 137 1.51 11.83 -12.20
C ASP A 137 1.71 11.72 -10.66
N GLU A 138 2.91 12.03 -10.24
CA GLU A 138 3.30 12.07 -8.83
C GLU A 138 2.42 13.01 -8.00
N THR A 139 1.97 14.12 -8.58
CA THR A 139 1.13 15.11 -7.90
C THR A 139 -0.24 14.53 -7.55
N ALA A 140 -0.81 13.71 -8.45
CA ALA A 140 -2.06 13.01 -8.22
C ALA A 140 -1.93 12.01 -7.07
N LEU A 141 -0.84 11.23 -7.03
CA LEU A 141 -0.55 10.32 -5.92
C LEU A 141 -0.39 11.07 -4.60
N ILE A 142 0.37 12.16 -4.56
CA ILE A 142 0.55 12.97 -3.35
C ILE A 142 -0.79 13.49 -2.83
N LYS A 143 -1.67 13.95 -3.71
CA LYS A 143 -3.01 14.41 -3.34
C LYS A 143 -3.86 13.28 -2.76
N ALA A 144 -3.85 12.10 -3.39
CA ALA A 144 -4.55 10.92 -2.90
C ALA A 144 -4.09 10.52 -1.50
N LEU A 145 -2.78 10.62 -1.23
CA LEU A 145 -2.19 10.24 0.05
C LEU A 145 -2.34 11.30 1.16
N GLN A 146 -2.76 12.53 0.85
CA GLN A 146 -2.80 13.63 1.81
C GLN A 146 -3.60 13.31 3.08
N PHE A 147 -4.76 12.65 2.94
CA PHE A 147 -5.66 12.29 4.04
C PHE A 147 -5.69 10.78 4.30
N THR A 148 -4.91 10.02 3.54
CA THR A 148 -4.83 8.57 3.64
C THR A 148 -4.15 8.15 4.94
N ARG A 149 -4.77 7.21 5.65
CA ARG A 149 -4.25 6.63 6.88
C ARG A 149 -3.64 5.26 6.69
N LEU A 150 -4.02 4.56 5.64
CA LEU A 150 -3.54 3.23 5.31
C LEU A 150 -3.44 3.07 3.80
N ILE A 151 -2.32 2.55 3.32
CA ILE A 151 -2.14 2.15 1.92
C ILE A 151 -2.33 0.64 1.82
N VAL A 152 -2.98 0.19 0.78
CA VAL A 152 -3.20 -1.23 0.47
C VAL A 152 -2.73 -1.50 -0.95
N ASP A 153 -1.78 -2.42 -1.11
CA ASP A 153 -1.34 -2.93 -2.39
C ASP A 153 -1.23 -4.45 -2.33
N LEU A 154 -2.25 -5.14 -2.85
CA LEU A 154 -2.35 -6.60 -2.80
C LEU A 154 -1.94 -7.27 -4.11
N SER A 155 -1.26 -6.55 -4.99
CA SER A 155 -0.65 -7.10 -6.20
C SER A 155 0.50 -8.05 -5.85
N LYS A 156 0.88 -8.91 -6.80
CA LYS A 156 2.05 -9.81 -6.64
C LYS A 156 3.37 -9.03 -6.71
N GLU A 157 3.34 -7.91 -7.40
CA GLU A 157 4.46 -6.97 -7.52
C GLU A 157 3.99 -5.59 -7.07
N PRO A 158 4.11 -5.26 -5.76
CA PRO A 158 3.63 -4.00 -5.23
C PRO A 158 4.30 -2.80 -5.90
N ASN A 159 3.50 -1.77 -6.16
CA ASN A 159 3.97 -0.58 -6.86
C ASN A 159 5.01 0.18 -6.04
N ARG A 160 6.24 0.25 -6.55
CA ARG A 160 7.38 0.88 -5.89
C ARG A 160 7.13 2.35 -5.54
N TYR A 161 6.55 3.12 -6.46
CA TYR A 161 6.30 4.55 -6.21
C TYR A 161 5.32 4.75 -5.07
N THR A 162 4.26 3.96 -5.02
CA THR A 162 3.27 3.97 -3.94
C THR A 162 3.92 3.58 -2.61
N GLN A 163 4.79 2.56 -2.61
CA GLN A 163 5.50 2.14 -1.40
C GLN A 163 6.44 3.24 -0.87
N ILE A 164 7.25 3.85 -1.73
CA ILE A 164 8.15 4.95 -1.36
C ILE A 164 7.35 6.15 -0.88
N ALA A 165 6.28 6.53 -1.60
CA ALA A 165 5.42 7.64 -1.19
C ALA A 165 4.76 7.38 0.17
N GLY A 166 4.31 6.14 0.42
CA GLY A 166 3.76 5.73 1.71
C GLY A 166 4.75 5.89 2.86
N ILE A 167 5.98 5.40 2.70
CA ILE A 167 7.05 5.57 3.69
C ILE A 167 7.33 7.06 3.89
N SER A 168 7.49 7.82 2.81
CA SER A 168 7.78 9.25 2.86
C SER A 168 6.68 10.05 3.57
N ALA A 169 5.44 9.62 3.42
CA ALA A 169 4.28 10.20 4.11
C ALA A 169 4.04 9.63 5.53
N GLY A 170 4.83 8.65 5.95
CA GLY A 170 4.67 7.97 7.24
C GLY A 170 3.38 7.16 7.34
N ILE A 171 2.85 6.68 6.21
CA ILE A 171 1.60 5.93 6.13
C ILE A 171 1.93 4.43 6.14
N PRO A 172 1.36 3.64 7.09
CA PRO A 172 1.53 2.19 7.08
C PRO A 172 0.91 1.57 5.83
N GLN A 173 1.46 0.42 5.43
CA GLN A 173 1.06 -0.25 4.20
C GLN A 173 0.65 -1.69 4.47
N ILE A 174 -0.37 -2.18 3.77
CA ILE A 174 -0.72 -3.62 3.73
C ILE A 174 -0.33 -4.15 2.36
N ASN A 175 0.53 -5.16 2.36
CA ASN A 175 1.01 -5.82 1.17
C ASN A 175 0.78 -7.33 1.27
N ARG A 176 0.65 -7.98 0.13
CA ARG A 176 0.59 -9.45 0.02
C ARG A 176 1.98 -10.07 -0.04
N VAL A 177 2.96 -9.31 -0.51
CA VAL A 177 4.33 -9.76 -0.71
C VAL A 177 5.28 -8.85 0.08
N ALA A 178 6.31 -9.44 0.66
CA ALA A 178 7.37 -8.69 1.32
C ALA A 178 8.18 -7.89 0.28
N SER A 179 8.63 -6.72 0.68
CA SER A 179 9.51 -5.88 -0.12
C SER A 179 10.58 -5.22 0.76
N GLU A 180 11.58 -4.63 0.14
CA GLU A 180 12.61 -3.85 0.82
C GLU A 180 12.06 -2.59 1.51
N TYR A 181 10.89 -2.15 1.11
CA TYR A 181 10.26 -0.93 1.63
C TYR A 181 9.36 -1.19 2.83
N VAL A 182 8.71 -2.36 2.87
CA VAL A 182 7.68 -2.66 3.86
C VAL A 182 8.12 -3.79 4.78
N THR A 183 8.24 -3.48 6.08
CA THR A 183 8.59 -4.43 7.13
C THR A 183 7.36 -4.75 7.97
N HIS A 184 7.08 -6.06 8.13
CA HIS A 184 5.91 -6.56 8.84
C HIS A 184 5.84 -6.07 10.30
N GLN A 185 4.69 -5.49 10.68
CA GLN A 185 4.38 -4.90 11.99
C GLN A 185 5.24 -3.68 12.39
N GLU A 186 6.07 -3.18 11.50
CA GLU A 186 6.83 -1.94 11.69
C GLU A 186 6.19 -0.81 10.89
N ASN A 187 6.44 -0.72 9.58
CA ASN A 187 5.81 0.27 8.71
C ASN A 187 4.74 -0.31 7.77
N GLY A 188 4.39 -1.58 7.94
CA GLY A 188 3.33 -2.24 7.18
C GLY A 188 2.95 -3.60 7.73
N TYR A 189 1.99 -4.23 7.09
CA TYR A 189 1.50 -5.56 7.43
C TYR A 189 1.56 -6.45 6.18
N ILE A 190 2.35 -7.52 6.24
CA ILE A 190 2.43 -8.50 5.16
C ILE A 190 1.41 -9.59 5.43
N LEU A 191 0.43 -9.73 4.53
CA LEU A 191 -0.62 -10.73 4.65
C LEU A 191 -0.07 -12.13 4.32
N LYS A 192 -0.38 -13.11 5.16
CA LYS A 192 -0.16 -14.52 4.84
C LYS A 192 -1.29 -15.07 3.98
N HIS A 193 -2.52 -14.65 4.28
CA HIS A 193 -3.74 -14.99 3.57
C HIS A 193 -4.57 -13.72 3.36
N LEU A 194 -5.38 -13.65 2.31
CA LEU A 194 -6.26 -12.49 2.08
C LEU A 194 -7.25 -12.29 3.23
N SER A 195 -7.71 -13.38 3.86
CA SER A 195 -8.59 -13.34 5.04
C SER A 195 -7.96 -12.65 6.27
N ASP A 196 -6.63 -12.47 6.29
CA ASP A 196 -5.96 -11.71 7.36
C ASP A 196 -6.09 -10.18 7.17
N PHE A 197 -6.74 -9.72 6.09
CA PHE A 197 -6.84 -8.30 5.75
C PHE A 197 -7.46 -7.48 6.89
N GLU A 198 -8.59 -7.92 7.43
CA GLU A 198 -9.26 -7.24 8.55
C GLU A 198 -8.32 -7.04 9.73
N LYS A 199 -7.58 -8.08 10.10
CA LYS A 199 -6.62 -8.04 11.21
C LYS A 199 -5.51 -7.00 10.93
N GLY A 200 -4.96 -6.98 9.71
CA GLY A 200 -3.93 -6.02 9.30
C GLY A 200 -4.44 -4.59 9.28
N ALA A 201 -5.64 -4.36 8.72
CA ALA A 201 -6.26 -3.05 8.66
C ALA A 201 -6.61 -2.52 10.06
N TYR A 202 -7.22 -3.35 10.91
CA TYR A 202 -7.54 -2.97 12.29
C TYR A 202 -6.28 -2.68 13.12
N TYR A 203 -5.17 -3.39 12.86
CA TYR A 203 -3.88 -3.15 13.55
C TYR A 203 -3.41 -1.70 13.42
N TYR A 204 -3.66 -1.04 12.29
CA TYR A 204 -3.27 0.36 12.07
C TYR A 204 -4.43 1.35 12.20
N LEU A 205 -5.61 1.04 11.69
CA LEU A 205 -6.76 1.96 11.74
C LEU A 205 -7.42 1.99 13.11
N GLY A 206 -7.49 0.84 13.79
CA GLY A 206 -8.08 0.70 15.12
C GLY A 206 -7.15 1.03 16.28
N GLN A 207 -5.82 1.04 16.06
CA GLN A 207 -4.83 1.19 17.12
C GLN A 207 -3.85 2.32 16.84
N LEU A 208 -4.11 3.49 17.39
CA LEU A 208 -3.30 4.70 17.17
C LEU A 208 -1.81 4.49 17.51
N ASN A 209 -1.49 3.72 18.55
CA ASN A 209 -0.11 3.45 18.95
C ASN A 209 0.67 2.70 17.86
N ASN A 210 0.04 1.74 17.18
CA ASN A 210 0.67 1.01 16.09
C ASN A 210 0.87 1.91 14.87
N TRP A 211 -0.09 2.78 14.58
CA TRP A 211 0.03 3.77 13.53
C TRP A 211 1.19 4.75 13.80
N ASN A 212 1.28 5.30 15.03
CA ASN A 212 2.37 6.20 15.42
C ASN A 212 3.73 5.51 15.36
N ARG A 213 3.81 4.24 15.76
CA ARG A 213 5.06 3.46 15.67
C ARG A 213 5.49 3.25 14.22
N SER A 214 4.54 3.00 13.32
CA SER A 214 4.79 2.92 11.89
C SER A 214 5.35 4.22 11.32
N LEU A 215 4.80 5.37 11.74
CA LEU A 215 5.30 6.68 11.35
C LEU A 215 6.77 6.87 11.78
N ILE A 216 7.09 6.56 13.04
CA ILE A 216 8.46 6.69 13.57
C ILE A 216 9.42 5.80 12.78
N TYR A 217 9.05 4.55 12.55
CA TYR A 217 9.87 3.61 11.77
C TYR A 217 10.09 4.09 10.34
N SER A 218 9.06 4.61 9.69
CA SER A 218 9.17 5.19 8.35
C SER A 218 10.14 6.37 8.31
N ILE A 219 10.11 7.26 9.31
CA ILE A 219 11.03 8.40 9.42
C ILE A 219 12.49 7.90 9.59
N GLU A 220 12.71 6.88 10.42
CA GLU A 220 14.04 6.30 10.61
C GLU A 220 14.55 5.68 9.32
N LYS A 221 13.71 4.90 8.64
CA LYS A 221 14.05 4.26 7.37
C LYS A 221 14.40 5.28 6.27
N ILE A 222 13.69 6.41 6.20
CA ILE A 222 14.04 7.52 5.31
C ILE A 222 15.42 8.07 5.65
N LYS A 223 15.65 8.40 6.93
CA LYS A 223 16.92 8.97 7.39
C LYS A 223 18.12 8.06 7.08
N GLU A 224 17.93 6.75 7.10
CA GLU A 224 18.98 5.78 6.79
C GLU A 224 19.33 5.70 5.30
N ASN A 225 18.41 6.08 4.43
CA ASN A 225 18.51 5.91 2.98
C ASN A 225 18.51 7.23 2.20
N THR A 226 18.75 8.36 2.88
CA THR A 226 18.80 9.70 2.27
C THR A 226 19.96 10.53 2.79
N GLY A 227 20.30 11.58 2.04
CA GLY A 227 21.31 12.58 2.43
C GLY A 227 22.68 11.95 2.69
N ASP A 228 23.37 12.45 3.74
CA ASP A 228 24.75 12.08 4.07
C ASP A 228 24.93 10.58 4.38
N ARG A 229 23.91 9.94 4.95
CA ARG A 229 23.95 8.50 5.26
C ARG A 229 23.98 7.64 3.99
N LEU A 230 23.24 8.04 2.97
CA LEU A 230 23.30 7.36 1.67
C LEU A 230 24.67 7.55 1.04
N VAL A 231 25.23 8.76 1.09
CA VAL A 231 26.58 9.04 0.60
C VAL A 231 27.63 8.20 1.33
N GLN A 232 27.55 8.12 2.67
CA GLN A 232 28.45 7.26 3.46
C GLN A 232 28.34 5.79 3.10
N LYS A 233 27.13 5.27 2.83
CA LYS A 233 26.97 3.88 2.36
C LYS A 233 27.70 3.66 1.03
N TRP A 234 27.61 4.61 0.09
CA TRP A 234 28.31 4.57 -1.17
C TRP A 234 29.81 4.63 -1.02
N GLU A 235 30.31 5.55 -0.19
CA GLU A 235 31.74 5.69 0.07
C GLU A 235 32.36 4.43 0.72
N ASN A 236 31.63 3.85 1.70
CA ASN A 236 32.08 2.62 2.35
C ASN A 236 32.14 1.46 1.36
N TRP A 237 31.14 1.32 0.52
CA TRP A 237 31.11 0.29 -0.52
C TRP A 237 32.27 0.46 -1.52
N LEU A 238 32.53 1.69 -1.97
CA LEU A 238 33.66 1.96 -2.89
C LEU A 238 35.02 1.65 -2.24
N LYS A 239 35.19 1.91 -0.94
CA LYS A 239 36.41 1.57 -0.20
C LYS A 239 36.59 0.05 -0.06
N GLU A 240 35.50 -0.69 0.21
CA GLU A 240 35.53 -2.16 0.24
C GLU A 240 35.99 -2.73 -1.11
N GLU A 241 35.43 -2.25 -2.23
CA GLU A 241 35.80 -2.68 -3.59
C GLU A 241 37.26 -2.38 -3.94
N GLN A 242 37.83 -1.28 -3.45
CA GLN A 242 39.24 -0.95 -3.66
C GLN A 242 40.18 -1.88 -2.89
N ASN A 243 39.81 -2.27 -1.66
CA ASN A 243 40.60 -3.16 -0.83
C ASN A 243 40.58 -4.63 -1.32
N ASP A 244 39.48 -5.04 -1.98
CA ASP A 244 39.37 -6.40 -2.55
C ASP A 244 40.11 -6.58 -3.88
N GLN A 245 40.65 -5.48 -4.47
CA GLN A 245 41.43 -5.50 -5.71
C GLN A 245 42.95 -5.45 -5.50
N GLY A 246 43.40 -5.30 -4.25
CA GLY A 246 44.81 -5.27 -3.85
C GLY A 246 45.28 -6.59 -3.25
#